data_5da04f395070b0fe70def92c9d5edcec
#
_entry.id   5da04f395070b0fe70def92c9d5edcec
#
_cell.length_a   1.000
_cell.length_b   1.000
_cell.length_c   1.000
_cell.angle_alpha   90.00
_cell.angle_beta   90.00
_cell.angle_gamma   90.00
#
_symmetry.space_group_name_H-M   'P 1'
#
loop_
_entity.id
_entity.type
_entity.pdbx_description
1 polymer ?
#
loop_
_entity_poly.entity_id
_entity_poly.type
_entity_poly.pdbx_seq_one_letter_code
_entity_poly.pdbx_strand_id
1 'polypeptide(L)'
;CYIQGNYMVKNLPPLDGTDVNWSLYQSQFVKSTIVWVIIAIVCLILFIVLKYDRIKKAVSYISVFLLLILVSTITVLSINNNIFEKKEYARFTKVDQFEMSTDTNFIIFLLDAVDEECFWQVWQEHPEYEDAMTDFTFYNNAMSGYAYTEHSLPLILSGEWFENKEPFIDYRNRIFKSSPFFNYLREQGYTLSNYDDEYKFEKGVMDGAFNNITYTKSSLWDRSLFNTRIIKMVGMKYAPYVLKPYCWFNVSMLKNQEMGSKDEELFSWRNDDFYKDVQEDDITYVDGKRFKLIHLMGAHVPFYFDKDVNVIDDADYYTSIGSSMTVTMAYLNKLREAGVYDNSVIIILSDHGYNIEGEAVKVAQKNENETGRQHPILFVKGLNESHDLQVS
;
A
#
# COMPACT_ATOMS: atom_id res chain seq x y z
N CYS A 1 31.52 6.81 3.31
CA CYS A 1 30.04 6.83 3.52
C CYS A 1 29.42 8.17 3.17
N TYR A 2 29.90 9.33 3.69
CA TYR A 2 29.26 10.64 3.46
C TYR A 2 29.16 11.02 1.97
N ILE A 3 30.26 10.90 1.20
CA ILE A 3 30.27 11.17 -0.25
C ILE A 3 29.32 10.20 -0.96
N GLN A 4 29.36 8.93 -0.63
CA GLN A 4 28.47 7.92 -1.22
C GLN A 4 27.00 8.28 -0.98
N GLY A 5 26.60 8.53 0.27
CA GLY A 5 25.21 8.75 0.63
C GLY A 5 24.60 10.08 0.20
N ASN A 6 25.41 11.12 -0.05
CA ASN A 6 24.90 12.45 -0.38
C ASN A 6 25.13 12.87 -1.84
N TYR A 7 26.13 12.31 -2.52
CA TYR A 7 26.50 12.73 -3.87
C TYR A 7 26.43 11.62 -4.92
N MET A 8 26.53 10.34 -4.49
CA MET A 8 26.58 9.22 -5.41
C MET A 8 25.30 8.37 -5.42
N VAL A 9 24.40 8.62 -4.48
CA VAL A 9 23.09 7.95 -4.40
C VAL A 9 22.11 8.68 -5.31
N LYS A 10 22.19 8.39 -6.61
CA LYS A 10 21.21 8.84 -7.61
C LYS A 10 20.67 7.60 -8.31
N ASN A 11 19.40 7.62 -8.66
CA ASN A 11 18.73 6.53 -9.37
C ASN A 11 18.89 5.17 -8.65
N LEU A 12 18.41 5.08 -7.43
CA LEU A 12 18.25 3.82 -6.73
C LEU A 12 17.03 3.07 -7.30
N PRO A 13 17.07 1.74 -7.31
CA PRO A 13 15.87 0.97 -7.63
C PRO A 13 14.77 1.24 -6.60
N PRO A 14 13.50 1.06 -6.97
CA PRO A 14 12.39 1.15 -6.02
C PRO A 14 12.57 0.11 -4.91
N LEU A 15 12.09 0.42 -3.72
CA LEU A 15 12.12 -0.48 -2.56
C LEU A 15 10.70 -1.01 -2.25
N ASP A 16 9.95 -1.31 -3.30
CA ASP A 16 8.52 -1.65 -3.28
C ASP A 16 8.24 -3.16 -3.28
N GLY A 17 9.27 -3.99 -3.36
CA GLY A 17 9.14 -5.44 -3.38
C GLY A 17 9.33 -6.06 -4.76
N THR A 18 9.34 -5.27 -5.82
CA THR A 18 9.58 -5.77 -7.19
C THR A 18 11.02 -6.24 -7.37
N ASP A 19 11.20 -7.22 -8.23
CA ASP A 19 12.54 -7.71 -8.57
C ASP A 19 13.35 -6.63 -9.28
N VAL A 20 14.58 -6.43 -8.82
CA VAL A 20 15.47 -5.41 -9.35
C VAL A 20 16.39 -5.97 -10.41
N ASN A 21 16.26 -5.48 -11.64
CA ASN A 21 17.25 -5.75 -12.68
C ASN A 21 18.52 -4.91 -12.46
N TRP A 22 19.46 -5.45 -11.70
CA TRP A 22 20.71 -4.78 -11.35
C TRP A 22 21.63 -4.47 -12.55
N SER A 23 21.41 -5.10 -13.71
CA SER A 23 22.16 -4.81 -14.94
C SER A 23 21.98 -3.37 -15.43
N LEU A 24 20.81 -2.77 -15.14
CA LEU A 24 20.51 -1.38 -15.49
C LEU A 24 21.38 -0.36 -14.71
N TYR A 25 21.99 -0.79 -13.61
CA TYR A 25 22.78 0.06 -12.71
C TYR A 25 24.31 -0.11 -12.89
N GLN A 26 24.77 -0.76 -13.95
CA GLN A 26 26.20 -1.02 -14.18
C GLN A 26 27.04 0.26 -14.24
N SER A 27 26.52 1.34 -14.84
CA SER A 27 27.22 2.64 -14.88
C SER A 27 27.47 3.20 -13.48
N GLN A 28 26.49 3.11 -12.59
CA GLN A 28 26.60 3.55 -11.19
C GLN A 28 27.56 2.64 -10.40
N PHE A 29 27.53 1.33 -10.65
CA PHE A 29 28.47 0.38 -10.10
C PHE A 29 29.90 0.74 -10.43
N VAL A 30 30.23 0.95 -11.71
CA VAL A 30 31.60 1.30 -12.16
C VAL A 30 32.06 2.62 -11.55
N LYS A 31 31.22 3.67 -11.63
CA LYS A 31 31.53 4.99 -11.06
C LYS A 31 31.79 4.92 -9.56
N SER A 32 30.93 4.23 -8.83
CA SER A 32 31.08 4.04 -7.38
C SER A 32 32.36 3.28 -7.05
N THR A 33 32.66 2.21 -7.77
CA THR A 33 33.86 1.41 -7.54
C THR A 33 35.14 2.22 -7.77
N ILE A 34 35.20 3.00 -8.86
CA ILE A 34 36.35 3.88 -9.16
C ILE A 34 36.58 4.86 -8.01
N VAL A 35 35.54 5.53 -7.53
CA VAL A 35 35.66 6.50 -6.42
C VAL A 35 36.15 5.83 -5.15
N TRP A 36 35.63 4.64 -4.82
CA TRP A 36 36.09 3.91 -3.63
C TRP A 36 37.53 3.44 -3.74
N VAL A 37 37.96 3.00 -4.93
CA VAL A 37 39.38 2.66 -5.21
C VAL A 37 40.26 3.89 -5.05
N ILE A 38 39.88 5.05 -5.60
CA ILE A 38 40.63 6.29 -5.44
C ILE A 38 40.73 6.68 -3.96
N ILE A 39 39.65 6.61 -3.20
CA ILE A 39 39.65 6.91 -1.77
C ILE A 39 40.64 5.96 -1.04
N ALA A 40 40.58 4.66 -1.34
CA ALA A 40 41.47 3.68 -0.73
C ALA A 40 42.95 3.97 -1.03
N ILE A 41 43.27 4.32 -2.29
CA ILE A 41 44.64 4.69 -2.70
C ILE A 41 45.09 5.97 -1.98
N VAL A 42 44.25 7.00 -1.91
CA VAL A 42 44.57 8.25 -1.20
C VAL A 42 44.81 8.00 0.28
N CYS A 43 43.96 7.18 0.91
CA CYS A 43 44.16 6.78 2.32
C CYS A 43 45.49 6.04 2.53
N LEU A 44 45.85 5.13 1.61
CA LEU A 44 47.10 4.39 1.66
C LEU A 44 48.30 5.32 1.50
N ILE A 45 48.27 6.23 0.53
CA ILE A 45 49.35 7.24 0.32
C ILE A 45 49.49 8.11 1.57
N LEU A 46 48.39 8.61 2.11
CA LEU A 46 48.41 9.43 3.33
C LEU A 46 49.02 8.65 4.50
N PHE A 47 48.66 7.35 4.64
CA PHE A 47 49.20 6.50 5.68
C PHE A 47 50.72 6.28 5.55
N ILE A 48 51.25 6.18 4.32
CA ILE A 48 52.66 6.02 4.05
C ILE A 48 53.44 7.33 4.25
N VAL A 49 52.88 8.47 3.76
CA VAL A 49 53.59 9.77 3.71
C VAL A 49 53.56 10.50 5.06
N LEU A 50 52.42 10.38 5.80
CA LEU A 50 52.23 11.09 7.06
C LEU A 50 52.59 10.21 8.25
N LYS A 51 53.19 10.84 9.30
CA LYS A 51 53.47 10.13 10.56
C LYS A 51 52.15 9.67 11.17
N TYR A 52 52.08 8.37 11.55
CA TYR A 52 50.94 7.70 12.14
C TYR A 52 50.25 8.52 13.24
N ASP A 53 51.04 9.09 14.18
CA ASP A 53 50.51 9.87 15.31
C ASP A 53 49.76 11.14 14.88
N ARG A 54 50.18 11.79 13.79
CA ARG A 54 49.48 12.96 13.26
C ARG A 54 48.16 12.58 12.64
N ILE A 55 48.13 11.52 11.84
CA ILE A 55 46.92 11.01 11.21
C ILE A 55 45.94 10.58 12.30
N LYS A 56 46.38 9.79 13.27
CA LYS A 56 45.57 9.31 14.39
C LYS A 56 44.90 10.47 15.14
N LYS A 57 45.67 11.52 15.49
CA LYS A 57 45.14 12.70 16.16
C LYS A 57 44.09 13.43 15.30
N ALA A 58 44.41 13.70 14.03
CA ALA A 58 43.49 14.38 13.12
C ALA A 58 42.19 13.60 12.94
N VAL A 59 42.27 12.31 12.67
CA VAL A 59 41.09 11.44 12.54
C VAL A 59 40.27 11.41 13.81
N SER A 60 40.93 11.33 15.01
CA SER A 60 40.22 11.33 16.28
C SER A 60 39.47 12.64 16.51
N TYR A 61 40.08 13.81 16.26
CA TYR A 61 39.38 15.09 16.39
C TYR A 61 38.23 15.24 15.42
N ILE A 62 38.41 14.88 14.14
CA ILE A 62 37.35 14.89 13.14
C ILE A 62 36.21 13.94 13.55
N SER A 63 36.54 12.74 14.02
CA SER A 63 35.53 11.75 14.45
C SER A 63 34.71 12.25 15.65
N VAL A 64 35.37 12.83 16.66
CA VAL A 64 34.67 13.41 17.83
C VAL A 64 33.78 14.59 17.39
N PHE A 65 34.26 15.46 16.53
CA PHE A 65 33.48 16.57 16.00
C PHE A 65 32.23 16.10 15.23
N LEU A 66 32.40 15.13 14.33
CA LEU A 66 31.28 14.53 13.59
C LEU A 66 30.30 13.82 14.51
N LEU A 67 30.79 13.13 15.55
CA LEU A 67 29.93 12.48 16.56
C LEU A 67 29.09 13.53 17.30
N LEU A 68 29.70 14.64 17.72
CA LEU A 68 28.97 15.72 18.41
C LEU A 68 27.89 16.32 17.52
N ILE A 69 28.20 16.58 16.24
CA ILE A 69 27.18 17.07 15.29
C ILE A 69 26.06 16.05 15.16
N LEU A 70 26.38 14.77 14.98
CA LEU A 70 25.38 13.71 14.82
C LEU A 70 24.48 13.60 16.05
N VAL A 71 25.06 13.55 17.25
CA VAL A 71 24.31 13.48 18.50
C VAL A 71 23.43 14.72 18.67
N SER A 72 23.97 15.93 18.43
CA SER A 72 23.18 17.16 18.51
C SER A 72 22.01 17.15 17.52
N THR A 73 22.27 16.76 16.28
CA THR A 73 21.21 16.66 15.24
C THR A 73 20.13 15.67 15.63
N ILE A 74 20.51 14.47 16.08
CA ILE A 74 19.55 13.45 16.53
C ILE A 74 18.73 13.97 17.71
N THR A 75 19.39 14.61 18.70
CA THR A 75 18.70 15.16 19.86
C THR A 75 17.67 16.22 19.47
N VAL A 76 18.06 17.18 18.62
CA VAL A 76 17.15 18.23 18.14
C VAL A 76 15.99 17.63 17.37
N LEU A 77 16.25 16.71 16.45
CA LEU A 77 15.20 16.02 15.69
C LEU A 77 14.29 15.20 16.60
N SER A 78 14.84 14.55 17.62
CA SER A 78 14.07 13.76 18.58
C SER A 78 13.12 14.61 19.39
N ILE A 79 13.57 15.78 19.82
CA ILE A 79 12.74 16.73 20.58
C ILE A 79 11.67 17.34 19.68
N ASN A 80 12.05 17.82 18.49
CA ASN A 80 11.12 18.48 17.57
C ASN A 80 10.01 17.55 17.04
N ASN A 81 10.31 16.27 16.90
CA ASN A 81 9.35 15.28 16.42
C ASN A 81 8.66 14.49 17.55
N ASN A 82 8.85 14.89 18.81
CA ASN A 82 8.23 14.26 19.98
C ASN A 82 8.38 12.72 20.01
N ILE A 83 9.54 12.18 19.58
CA ILE A 83 9.73 10.73 19.42
C ILE A 83 9.67 9.96 20.74
N PHE A 84 9.70 10.64 21.87
CA PHE A 84 9.56 10.05 23.21
C PHE A 84 8.09 9.92 23.65
N GLU A 85 7.16 10.54 22.95
CA GLU A 85 5.73 10.37 23.19
C GLU A 85 5.26 9.05 22.58
N LYS A 86 4.53 8.27 23.38
CA LYS A 86 3.87 7.06 22.89
C LYS A 86 2.62 7.48 22.13
N LYS A 87 2.72 7.53 20.81
CA LYS A 87 1.57 7.81 19.95
C LYS A 87 0.63 6.63 19.92
N GLU A 88 -0.66 6.91 19.95
CA GLU A 88 -1.73 5.97 19.66
C GLU A 88 -2.28 6.26 18.27
N TYR A 89 -2.58 5.21 17.52
CA TYR A 89 -3.09 5.31 16.17
C TYR A 89 -4.46 4.64 16.07
N ALA A 90 -5.36 5.26 15.30
CA ALA A 90 -6.61 4.63 14.92
C ALA A 90 -6.32 3.45 13.98
N ARG A 91 -6.97 2.34 14.27
CA ARG A 91 -6.97 1.14 13.46
C ARG A 91 -8.42 0.71 13.23
N PHE A 92 -8.68 0.14 12.08
CA PHE A 92 -9.99 -0.42 11.76
C PHE A 92 -10.07 -1.87 12.23
N THR A 93 -11.22 -2.21 12.81
CA THR A 93 -11.49 -3.55 13.34
C THR A 93 -12.43 -4.30 12.42
N LYS A 94 -12.61 -5.60 12.67
CA LYS A 94 -13.62 -6.45 12.01
C LYS A 94 -15.05 -6.20 12.52
N VAL A 95 -15.24 -5.31 13.49
CA VAL A 95 -16.58 -4.96 14.01
C VAL A 95 -17.51 -4.59 12.85
N ASP A 96 -18.71 -5.15 12.87
CA ASP A 96 -19.78 -4.95 11.88
C ASP A 96 -19.42 -5.43 10.45
N GLN A 97 -18.35 -6.24 10.25
CA GLN A 97 -17.87 -6.64 8.93
C GLN A 97 -18.94 -7.34 8.10
N PHE A 98 -19.72 -8.21 8.73
CA PHE A 98 -20.85 -8.94 8.11
C PHE A 98 -22.22 -8.49 8.62
N GLU A 99 -22.30 -7.31 9.27
CA GLU A 99 -23.57 -6.71 9.65
C GLU A 99 -24.16 -5.96 8.45
N MET A 100 -25.31 -6.41 7.96
CA MET A 100 -25.98 -5.88 6.77
C MET A 100 -27.33 -5.28 7.09
N SER A 101 -27.67 -4.21 6.40
CA SER A 101 -28.99 -3.59 6.51
C SER A 101 -30.05 -4.39 5.75
N THR A 102 -31.23 -4.50 6.35
CA THR A 102 -32.45 -4.94 5.65
C THR A 102 -33.08 -3.86 4.78
N ASP A 103 -32.64 -2.58 4.93
CA ASP A 103 -33.10 -1.44 4.12
C ASP A 103 -32.16 -1.21 2.92
N THR A 104 -30.98 -0.65 3.13
CA THR A 104 -30.06 -0.30 2.04
C THR A 104 -28.61 -0.46 2.48
N ASN A 105 -27.82 -1.12 1.64
CA ASN A 105 -26.39 -1.21 1.80
C ASN A 105 -25.66 -0.48 0.65
N PHE A 106 -24.55 0.15 0.95
CA PHE A 106 -23.66 0.69 -0.05
C PHE A 106 -22.24 0.15 0.22
N ILE A 107 -21.73 -0.66 -0.69
CA ILE A 107 -20.48 -1.39 -0.53
C ILE A 107 -19.51 -0.95 -1.63
N ILE A 108 -18.35 -0.47 -1.24
CA ILE A 108 -17.20 -0.28 -2.13
C ILE A 108 -16.21 -1.38 -1.83
N PHE A 109 -15.93 -2.21 -2.83
CA PHE A 109 -15.00 -3.31 -2.78
C PHE A 109 -13.78 -2.93 -3.61
N LEU A 110 -12.71 -2.51 -2.94
CA LEU A 110 -11.50 -2.04 -3.60
C LEU A 110 -10.47 -3.17 -3.62
N LEU A 111 -10.05 -3.55 -4.82
CA LEU A 111 -9.03 -4.55 -5.10
C LEU A 111 -7.75 -3.82 -5.54
N ASP A 112 -6.75 -3.76 -4.66
CA ASP A 112 -5.52 -3.00 -4.90
C ASP A 112 -4.78 -3.50 -6.15
N ALA A 113 -4.35 -2.56 -6.99
CA ALA A 113 -3.46 -2.77 -8.12
C ALA A 113 -3.97 -3.75 -9.20
N VAL A 114 -5.28 -3.92 -9.40
CA VAL A 114 -5.83 -4.78 -10.48
C VAL A 114 -5.94 -3.99 -11.78
N ASP A 115 -5.09 -4.34 -12.75
CA ASP A 115 -5.06 -3.77 -14.10
C ASP A 115 -6.15 -4.41 -14.99
N GLU A 116 -6.85 -3.58 -15.76
CA GLU A 116 -7.95 -4.01 -16.61
C GLU A 116 -7.52 -5.04 -17.69
N GLU A 117 -6.42 -4.79 -18.39
CA GLU A 117 -5.96 -5.67 -19.47
C GLU A 117 -5.62 -7.07 -18.95
N CYS A 118 -4.91 -7.13 -17.83
CA CYS A 118 -4.53 -8.39 -17.20
C CYS A 118 -5.72 -9.10 -16.55
N PHE A 119 -6.65 -8.32 -16.00
CA PHE A 119 -7.91 -8.83 -15.50
C PHE A 119 -8.70 -9.58 -16.59
N TRP A 120 -8.80 -9.01 -17.80
CA TRP A 120 -9.51 -9.67 -18.91
C TRP A 120 -8.78 -10.92 -19.42
N GLN A 121 -7.46 -11.00 -19.30
CA GLN A 121 -6.73 -12.24 -19.62
C GLN A 121 -7.13 -13.36 -18.65
N VAL A 122 -7.17 -13.08 -17.34
CA VAL A 122 -7.65 -14.04 -16.33
C VAL A 122 -9.12 -14.38 -16.54
N TRP A 123 -9.97 -13.39 -16.84
CA TRP A 123 -11.39 -13.58 -17.07
C TRP A 123 -11.69 -14.57 -18.20
N GLN A 124 -10.94 -14.51 -19.31
CA GLN A 124 -11.13 -15.40 -20.44
C GLN A 124 -10.89 -16.88 -20.10
N GLU A 125 -10.11 -17.16 -19.09
CA GLU A 125 -9.84 -18.51 -18.60
C GLU A 125 -10.89 -19.00 -17.58
N HIS A 126 -11.79 -18.10 -17.12
CA HIS A 126 -12.74 -18.31 -16.03
C HIS A 126 -14.17 -17.88 -16.40
N PRO A 127 -14.89 -18.66 -17.22
CA PRO A 127 -16.25 -18.31 -17.65
C PRO A 127 -17.25 -18.19 -16.50
N GLU A 128 -16.98 -18.81 -15.35
CA GLU A 128 -17.78 -18.69 -14.12
C GLU A 128 -17.86 -17.28 -13.56
N TYR A 129 -16.95 -16.38 -13.94
CA TYR A 129 -16.99 -14.99 -13.51
C TYR A 129 -18.16 -14.22 -14.11
N GLU A 130 -18.55 -14.54 -15.36
CA GLU A 130 -19.68 -13.89 -16.03
C GLU A 130 -21.00 -14.12 -15.27
N ASP A 131 -21.25 -15.36 -14.85
CA ASP A 131 -22.43 -15.71 -14.05
C ASP A 131 -22.44 -15.01 -12.69
N ALA A 132 -21.28 -14.89 -12.06
CA ALA A 132 -21.13 -14.21 -10.77
C ALA A 132 -21.31 -12.70 -10.83
N MET A 133 -21.07 -12.10 -11.99
CA MET A 133 -21.13 -10.65 -12.24
C MET A 133 -22.38 -10.21 -12.98
N THR A 134 -23.44 -11.05 -13.01
CA THR A 134 -24.78 -10.58 -13.40
C THR A 134 -25.20 -9.38 -12.56
N ASP A 135 -26.00 -8.49 -13.15
CA ASP A 135 -26.48 -7.24 -12.55
C ASP A 135 -25.42 -6.13 -12.42
N PHE A 136 -24.19 -6.38 -12.91
CA PHE A 136 -23.15 -5.36 -12.97
C PHE A 136 -23.03 -4.72 -14.36
N THR A 137 -22.66 -3.44 -14.37
CA THR A 137 -22.13 -2.74 -15.53
C THR A 137 -20.63 -2.58 -15.36
N PHE A 138 -19.85 -3.10 -16.30
CA PHE A 138 -18.41 -2.88 -16.38
C PHE A 138 -18.11 -1.63 -17.22
N TYR A 139 -17.27 -0.73 -16.67
CA TYR A 139 -16.83 0.48 -17.34
C TYR A 139 -15.42 0.30 -17.90
N ASN A 140 -15.31 0.00 -19.19
CA ASN A 140 -14.07 -0.40 -19.86
C ASN A 140 -13.08 0.75 -20.16
N ASN A 141 -13.43 1.97 -19.85
CA ASN A 141 -12.56 3.15 -20.02
C ASN A 141 -12.28 3.86 -18.71
N ALA A 142 -12.32 3.13 -17.58
CA ALA A 142 -12.00 3.69 -16.30
C ALA A 142 -10.52 4.08 -16.23
N MET A 143 -10.25 5.26 -15.69
CA MET A 143 -8.88 5.74 -15.47
C MET A 143 -8.71 6.20 -14.04
N SER A 144 -7.65 5.74 -13.38
CA SER A 144 -7.27 6.28 -12.08
C SER A 144 -6.54 7.62 -12.23
N GLY A 145 -6.83 8.57 -11.34
CA GLY A 145 -6.16 9.87 -11.35
C GLY A 145 -4.70 9.80 -10.90
N TYR A 146 -4.34 8.77 -10.15
CA TYR A 146 -2.99 8.55 -9.66
C TYR A 146 -2.59 7.08 -9.84
N ALA A 147 -1.28 6.83 -9.89
CA ALA A 147 -0.70 5.51 -10.10
C ALA A 147 -0.33 4.77 -8.79
N TYR A 148 -0.77 5.27 -7.64
CA TYR A 148 -0.46 4.73 -6.31
C TYR A 148 -1.62 4.95 -5.35
N THR A 149 -1.92 3.96 -4.53
CA THR A 149 -2.99 3.93 -3.53
C THR A 149 -3.02 5.17 -2.64
N GLU A 150 -1.84 5.61 -2.20
CA GLU A 150 -1.70 6.73 -1.27
C GLU A 150 -2.45 8.00 -1.73
N HIS A 151 -2.49 8.26 -3.03
CA HIS A 151 -3.17 9.42 -3.63
C HIS A 151 -4.49 9.05 -4.30
N SER A 152 -4.62 7.85 -4.88
CA SER A 152 -5.81 7.40 -5.58
C SER A 152 -7.00 7.27 -4.64
N LEU A 153 -6.82 6.63 -3.48
CA LEU A 153 -7.92 6.38 -2.57
C LEU A 153 -8.56 7.65 -2.01
N PRO A 154 -7.82 8.68 -1.54
CA PRO A 154 -8.43 9.95 -1.19
C PRO A 154 -9.18 10.63 -2.34
N LEU A 155 -8.67 10.56 -3.58
CA LEU A 155 -9.35 11.12 -4.75
C LEU A 155 -10.65 10.37 -5.04
N ILE A 156 -10.66 9.04 -5.02
CA ILE A 156 -11.85 8.19 -5.22
C ILE A 156 -12.93 8.54 -4.19
N LEU A 157 -12.54 8.73 -2.92
CA LEU A 157 -13.46 9.00 -1.81
C LEU A 157 -13.92 10.46 -1.70
N SER A 158 -13.41 11.36 -2.52
CA SER A 158 -13.76 12.79 -2.42
C SER A 158 -14.01 13.48 -3.74
N GLY A 159 -13.44 13.00 -4.84
CA GLY A 159 -13.36 13.73 -6.10
C GLY A 159 -12.40 14.93 -6.06
N GLU A 160 -11.62 15.09 -4.99
CA GLU A 160 -10.75 16.24 -4.78
C GLU A 160 -9.29 15.89 -5.06
N TRP A 161 -8.65 16.63 -5.97
CA TRP A 161 -7.23 16.45 -6.29
C TRP A 161 -6.33 17.01 -5.19
N PHE A 162 -5.21 16.32 -4.93
CA PHE A 162 -4.16 16.86 -4.07
C PHE A 162 -3.34 17.93 -4.82
N GLU A 163 -3.57 19.19 -4.52
CA GLU A 163 -2.95 20.32 -5.21
C GLU A 163 -1.62 20.81 -4.58
N ASN A 164 -1.04 20.09 -3.63
CA ASN A 164 0.17 20.51 -2.86
C ASN A 164 0.03 21.87 -2.13
N LYS A 165 -1.19 22.26 -1.79
CA LYS A 165 -1.46 23.51 -1.03
C LYS A 165 -1.42 23.31 0.49
N GLU A 166 -1.46 22.08 0.93
CA GLU A 166 -1.37 21.63 2.33
C GLU A 166 -0.48 20.39 2.41
N PRO A 167 0.05 20.02 3.59
CA PRO A 167 0.70 18.73 3.77
C PRO A 167 -0.21 17.57 3.39
N PHE A 168 0.32 16.56 2.69
CA PHE A 168 -0.48 15.42 2.24
C PHE A 168 -1.23 14.72 3.37
N ILE A 169 -0.61 14.61 4.54
CA ILE A 169 -1.23 13.99 5.73
C ILE A 169 -2.48 14.76 6.17
N ASP A 170 -2.49 16.09 6.08
CA ASP A 170 -3.62 16.93 6.46
C ASP A 170 -4.77 16.80 5.44
N TYR A 171 -4.43 16.83 4.13
CA TYR A 171 -5.37 16.54 3.05
C TYR A 171 -6.04 15.18 3.24
N ARG A 172 -5.25 14.11 3.39
CA ARG A 172 -5.76 12.76 3.59
C ARG A 172 -6.66 12.65 4.83
N ASN A 173 -6.21 13.19 5.95
CA ASN A 173 -6.97 13.16 7.21
C ASN A 173 -8.33 13.88 7.05
N ARG A 174 -8.34 15.01 6.36
CA ARG A 174 -9.55 15.77 6.07
C ARG A 174 -10.52 14.97 5.19
N ILE A 175 -10.02 14.33 4.14
CA ILE A 175 -10.85 13.51 3.24
C ILE A 175 -11.53 12.37 4.00
N PHE A 176 -10.78 11.57 4.73
CA PHE A 176 -11.34 10.42 5.46
C PHE A 176 -12.29 10.85 6.58
N LYS A 177 -12.04 11.99 7.22
CA LYS A 177 -12.90 12.48 8.30
C LYS A 177 -14.20 13.08 7.79
N SER A 178 -14.14 13.90 6.74
CA SER A 178 -15.22 14.84 6.41
C SER A 178 -15.29 15.21 4.92
N SER A 179 -14.96 14.28 4.00
CA SER A 179 -15.21 14.55 2.58
C SER A 179 -16.71 14.83 2.32
N PRO A 180 -17.06 15.55 1.27
CA PRO A 180 -18.44 15.74 0.86
C PRO A 180 -19.20 14.43 0.70
N PHE A 181 -18.54 13.39 0.20
CA PHE A 181 -19.09 12.05 0.05
C PHE A 181 -19.48 11.42 1.40
N PHE A 182 -18.56 11.36 2.37
CA PHE A 182 -18.87 10.79 3.68
C PHE A 182 -19.88 11.63 4.47
N ASN A 183 -19.84 12.96 4.34
CA ASN A 183 -20.84 13.82 4.96
C ASN A 183 -22.22 13.56 4.38
N TYR A 184 -22.34 13.46 3.06
CA TYR A 184 -23.60 13.12 2.40
C TYR A 184 -24.15 11.76 2.90
N LEU A 185 -23.31 10.73 2.98
CA LEU A 185 -23.75 9.43 3.49
C LEU A 185 -24.29 9.52 4.93
N ARG A 186 -23.61 10.26 5.80
CA ARG A 186 -24.08 10.48 7.19
C ARG A 186 -25.42 11.22 7.21
N GLU A 187 -25.59 12.26 6.40
CA GLU A 187 -26.86 13.01 6.26
C GLU A 187 -27.99 12.12 5.73
N GLN A 188 -27.67 11.12 4.89
CA GLN A 188 -28.66 10.12 4.43
C GLN A 188 -28.90 8.99 5.44
N GLY A 189 -28.29 9.04 6.62
CA GLY A 189 -28.50 8.09 7.71
C GLY A 189 -27.68 6.79 7.60
N TYR A 190 -26.60 6.78 6.82
CA TYR A 190 -25.70 5.64 6.78
C TYR A 190 -24.80 5.58 8.01
N THR A 191 -24.66 4.39 8.60
CA THR A 191 -23.56 4.04 9.49
C THR A 191 -22.36 3.64 8.62
N LEU A 192 -21.20 4.26 8.87
CA LEU A 192 -20.02 4.10 8.05
C LEU A 192 -19.01 3.19 8.72
N SER A 193 -18.59 2.14 8.03
CA SER A 193 -17.49 1.27 8.42
C SER A 193 -16.41 1.25 7.33
N ASN A 194 -15.16 1.28 7.75
CA ASN A 194 -14.00 1.24 6.86
C ASN A 194 -13.12 0.04 7.22
N TYR A 195 -12.90 -0.84 6.28
CA TYR A 195 -12.05 -2.02 6.38
C TYR A 195 -10.83 -1.81 5.50
N ASP A 196 -9.84 -1.10 6.04
CA ASP A 196 -8.62 -0.67 5.37
C ASP A 196 -7.43 -0.74 6.34
N ASP A 197 -6.26 -1.12 5.87
CA ASP A 197 -5.02 -1.16 6.64
C ASP A 197 -3.89 -0.29 6.02
N GLU A 198 -4.19 0.45 4.93
CA GLU A 198 -3.20 1.27 4.23
C GLU A 198 -2.76 2.46 5.09
N TYR A 199 -3.69 3.13 5.78
CA TYR A 199 -3.38 4.35 6.49
C TYR A 199 -3.41 4.22 8.01
N LYS A 200 -2.48 4.94 8.64
CA LYS A 200 -2.48 5.15 10.09
C LYS A 200 -2.86 6.59 10.39
N PHE A 201 -3.87 6.77 11.21
CA PHE A 201 -4.33 8.09 11.66
C PHE A 201 -3.98 8.26 13.14
N GLU A 202 -3.42 9.41 13.52
CA GLU A 202 -3.16 9.69 14.92
C GLU A 202 -4.49 9.71 15.72
N LYS A 203 -4.41 9.34 16.99
CA LYS A 203 -5.57 9.33 17.92
C LYS A 203 -6.33 10.66 17.88
N GLY A 204 -7.64 10.59 17.84
CA GLY A 204 -8.53 11.74 17.79
C GLY A 204 -8.80 12.28 16.38
N VAL A 205 -7.97 11.96 15.39
CA VAL A 205 -8.16 12.45 14.01
C VAL A 205 -9.43 11.87 13.41
N MET A 206 -9.69 10.58 13.62
CA MET A 206 -10.83 9.86 13.03
C MET A 206 -12.01 9.67 14.00
N ASP A 207 -12.03 10.34 15.16
CA ASP A 207 -13.13 10.20 16.12
C ASP A 207 -14.48 10.53 15.48
N GLY A 208 -15.40 9.56 15.55
CA GLY A 208 -16.74 9.67 14.98
C GLY A 208 -16.82 9.60 13.44
N ALA A 209 -15.70 9.34 12.77
CA ALA A 209 -15.69 9.22 11.32
C ALA A 209 -16.25 7.84 10.85
N PHE A 210 -15.87 6.76 11.53
CA PHE A 210 -16.29 5.40 11.23
C PHE A 210 -16.63 4.65 12.51
N ASN A 211 -17.50 3.65 12.39
CA ASN A 211 -18.03 2.88 13.52
C ASN A 211 -17.00 1.87 14.10
N ASN A 212 -16.17 1.33 13.23
CA ASN A 212 -15.26 0.23 13.54
C ASN A 212 -13.81 0.66 13.87
N ILE A 213 -13.65 1.79 14.58
CA ILE A 213 -12.32 2.30 14.97
C ILE A 213 -11.96 1.83 16.38
N THR A 214 -10.71 1.39 16.54
CA THR A 214 -10.04 1.23 17.83
C THR A 214 -8.72 1.98 17.87
N TYR A 215 -8.14 2.15 19.05
CA TYR A 215 -6.84 2.83 19.20
C TYR A 215 -5.79 1.87 19.73
N THR A 216 -4.71 1.74 19.00
CA THR A 216 -3.58 0.88 19.37
C THR A 216 -2.31 1.71 19.57
N LYS A 217 -1.50 1.30 20.55
CA LYS A 217 -0.16 1.88 20.71
C LYS A 217 0.80 1.30 19.72
N SER A 218 1.57 2.15 19.06
CA SER A 218 2.68 1.69 18.24
C SER A 218 3.68 0.90 19.08
N SER A 219 3.93 -0.33 18.73
CA SER A 219 4.96 -1.16 19.34
C SER A 219 5.79 -1.86 18.27
N LEU A 220 7.09 -1.97 18.45
CA LEU A 220 7.96 -2.78 17.61
C LEU A 220 7.79 -4.25 17.98
N TRP A 221 7.19 -5.03 17.11
CA TRP A 221 6.94 -6.46 17.35
C TRP A 221 8.23 -7.28 17.32
N ASP A 222 9.10 -7.06 16.31
CA ASP A 222 10.40 -7.72 16.19
C ASP A 222 11.54 -6.71 16.05
N ARG A 223 12.19 -6.42 17.18
CA ARG A 223 13.32 -5.48 17.21
C ARG A 223 14.52 -5.97 16.39
N SER A 224 14.75 -7.28 16.30
CA SER A 224 15.88 -7.84 15.55
C SER A 224 15.67 -7.65 14.06
N LEU A 225 14.48 -7.98 13.58
CA LEU A 225 14.10 -7.81 12.18
C LEU A 225 14.05 -6.33 11.79
N PHE A 226 13.50 -5.46 12.65
CA PHE A 226 13.53 -4.00 12.46
C PHE A 226 14.97 -3.48 12.33
N ASN A 227 15.86 -3.84 13.26
CA ASN A 227 17.26 -3.44 13.20
C ASN A 227 17.96 -3.93 11.93
N THR A 228 17.69 -5.17 11.51
CA THR A 228 18.24 -5.72 10.26
C THR A 228 17.80 -4.89 9.05
N ARG A 229 16.56 -4.46 8.99
CA ARG A 229 16.03 -3.61 7.91
C ARG A 229 16.59 -2.20 7.94
N ILE A 230 16.76 -1.61 9.12
CA ILE A 230 17.45 -0.33 9.26
C ILE A 230 18.90 -0.44 8.76
N ILE A 231 19.62 -1.52 9.07
CA ILE A 231 20.97 -1.77 8.56
C ILE A 231 20.96 -1.90 7.04
N LYS A 232 20.01 -2.61 6.45
CA LYS A 232 19.84 -2.70 5.00
C LYS A 232 19.55 -1.33 4.37
N MET A 233 18.66 -0.54 4.96
CA MET A 233 18.36 0.83 4.50
C MET A 233 19.61 1.74 4.55
N VAL A 234 20.38 1.67 5.61
CA VAL A 234 21.67 2.37 5.73
C VAL A 234 22.63 1.88 4.64
N GLY A 235 22.69 0.56 4.40
CA GLY A 235 23.49 -0.03 3.33
C GLY A 235 23.06 0.45 1.94
N MET A 236 21.76 0.51 1.64
CA MET A 236 21.24 1.06 0.39
C MET A 236 21.69 2.50 0.17
N LYS A 237 21.73 3.30 1.21
CA LYS A 237 22.16 4.71 1.13
C LYS A 237 23.68 4.86 1.07
N TYR A 238 24.43 4.21 1.96
CA TYR A 238 25.82 4.53 2.22
C TYR A 238 26.85 3.49 1.72
N ALA A 239 26.44 2.27 1.39
CA ALA A 239 27.34 1.26 0.87
C ALA A 239 27.70 1.54 -0.61
N PRO A 240 28.90 1.10 -1.08
CA PRO A 240 29.22 1.05 -2.49
C PRO A 240 28.17 0.27 -3.29
N TYR A 241 28.01 0.64 -4.57
CA TYR A 241 26.98 0.01 -5.42
C TYR A 241 27.11 -1.53 -5.49
N VAL A 242 28.32 -2.06 -5.42
CA VAL A 242 28.59 -3.52 -5.41
C VAL A 242 27.88 -4.25 -4.28
N LEU A 243 27.61 -3.58 -3.16
CA LEU A 243 26.96 -4.15 -1.98
C LEU A 243 25.44 -3.88 -1.94
N LYS A 244 24.92 -3.04 -2.81
CA LYS A 244 23.50 -2.68 -2.78
C LYS A 244 22.54 -3.85 -3.00
N PRO A 245 22.80 -4.83 -3.89
CA PRO A 245 21.95 -6.01 -4.02
C PRO A 245 21.72 -6.75 -2.69
N TYR A 246 22.72 -6.83 -1.84
CA TYR A 246 22.62 -7.46 -0.52
C TYR A 246 21.89 -6.59 0.52
N CYS A 247 21.76 -5.32 0.23
CA CYS A 247 21.08 -4.34 1.09
C CYS A 247 19.63 -4.07 0.66
N TRP A 248 19.21 -4.60 -0.48
CA TRP A 248 17.86 -4.40 -0.96
C TRP A 248 16.81 -5.04 -0.03
N PHE A 249 15.68 -4.40 0.15
CA PHE A 249 14.57 -4.88 0.96
C PHE A 249 13.28 -4.17 0.55
N ASN A 250 12.13 -4.77 0.87
CA ASN A 250 10.83 -4.14 0.68
C ASN A 250 10.50 -3.21 1.85
N VAL A 251 10.23 -1.93 1.55
CA VAL A 251 9.89 -0.90 2.56
C VAL A 251 8.53 -1.17 3.20
N SER A 252 7.56 -1.74 2.48
CA SER A 252 6.25 -2.10 3.03
C SER A 252 6.37 -3.05 4.22
N MET A 253 7.40 -3.90 4.21
CA MET A 253 7.71 -4.75 5.35
C MET A 253 8.17 -3.98 6.61
N LEU A 254 8.51 -2.68 6.54
CA LEU A 254 8.72 -1.85 7.73
C LEU A 254 7.39 -1.40 8.33
N LYS A 255 6.40 -1.08 7.51
CA LYS A 255 5.03 -0.75 7.96
C LYS A 255 4.45 -1.90 8.79
N ASN A 256 4.56 -3.13 8.31
CA ASN A 256 4.02 -4.33 8.96
C ASN A 256 4.69 -4.69 10.30
N GLN A 257 5.83 -4.10 10.62
CA GLN A 257 6.54 -4.33 11.91
C GLN A 257 6.08 -3.42 13.04
N GLU A 258 5.37 -2.35 12.72
CA GLU A 258 4.70 -1.51 13.71
C GLU A 258 3.35 -2.08 14.17
N MET A 259 2.97 -3.26 13.70
CA MET A 259 1.74 -3.92 14.12
C MET A 259 1.92 -4.44 15.53
N GLY A 260 1.48 -3.64 16.49
CA GLY A 260 1.24 -4.10 17.84
C GLY A 260 0.14 -5.14 17.80
N SER A 261 0.38 -6.26 18.46
CA SER A 261 -0.49 -7.40 18.69
C SER A 261 -1.03 -8.09 17.42
N LYS A 262 -1.00 -9.40 17.41
CA LYS A 262 -1.95 -10.24 16.70
C LYS A 262 -3.30 -10.06 17.40
N ASP A 263 -3.93 -8.92 17.21
CA ASP A 263 -5.27 -8.68 17.68
C ASP A 263 -6.19 -9.22 16.58
N GLU A 264 -6.76 -10.36 16.82
CA GLU A 264 -7.69 -11.02 15.88
C GLU A 264 -8.91 -10.14 15.55
N GLU A 265 -9.12 -9.09 16.34
CA GLU A 265 -10.17 -8.11 16.11
C GLU A 265 -9.81 -7.04 15.06
N LEU A 266 -8.52 -6.87 14.72
CA LEU A 266 -8.12 -5.89 13.70
C LEU A 266 -8.38 -6.42 12.30
N PHE A 267 -8.85 -5.53 11.43
CA PHE A 267 -9.00 -5.85 10.02
C PHE A 267 -7.62 -6.09 9.37
N SER A 268 -7.55 -7.11 8.53
CA SER A 268 -6.42 -7.41 7.66
C SER A 268 -6.85 -7.25 6.20
N TRP A 269 -6.08 -6.53 5.41
CA TRP A 269 -6.36 -6.34 3.99
C TRP A 269 -6.00 -7.57 3.13
N ARG A 270 -5.40 -8.60 3.70
CA ARG A 270 -4.99 -9.81 2.98
C ARG A 270 -6.19 -10.59 2.45
N ASN A 271 -6.08 -11.05 1.22
CA ASN A 271 -7.14 -11.82 0.56
C ASN A 271 -7.52 -13.09 1.34
N ASP A 272 -6.53 -13.84 1.88
CA ASP A 272 -6.77 -15.08 2.61
C ASP A 272 -7.46 -14.86 3.97
N ASP A 273 -7.07 -13.81 4.70
CA ASP A 273 -7.70 -13.46 5.97
C ASP A 273 -9.19 -13.08 5.77
N PHE A 274 -9.47 -12.22 4.78
CA PHE A 274 -10.84 -11.83 4.48
C PHE A 274 -11.65 -12.98 3.90
N TYR A 275 -11.06 -13.83 3.05
CA TYR A 275 -11.72 -15.01 2.49
C TYR A 275 -12.14 -15.98 3.59
N LYS A 276 -11.25 -16.21 4.57
CA LYS A 276 -11.56 -17.01 5.75
C LYS A 276 -12.75 -16.43 6.52
N ASP A 277 -12.76 -15.13 6.80
CA ASP A 277 -13.87 -14.45 7.46
C ASP A 277 -15.19 -14.62 6.66
N VAL A 278 -15.14 -14.51 5.32
CA VAL A 278 -16.29 -14.75 4.45
C VAL A 278 -16.82 -16.18 4.58
N GLN A 279 -15.96 -17.17 4.78
CA GLN A 279 -16.38 -18.57 4.93
C GLN A 279 -16.92 -18.90 6.32
N GLU A 280 -16.35 -18.30 7.37
CA GLU A 280 -16.62 -18.69 8.76
C GLU A 280 -17.73 -17.85 9.42
N ASP A 281 -17.87 -16.56 9.07
CA ASP A 281 -18.80 -15.65 9.73
C ASP A 281 -20.16 -15.59 9.02
N ASP A 282 -21.25 -15.52 9.76
CA ASP A 282 -22.60 -15.35 9.23
C ASP A 282 -22.96 -13.86 9.07
N ILE A 283 -23.85 -13.56 8.10
CA ILE A 283 -24.43 -12.23 7.99
C ILE A 283 -25.44 -12.03 9.13
N THR A 284 -25.29 -10.90 9.83
CA THR A 284 -26.26 -10.41 10.82
C THR A 284 -27.03 -9.23 10.25
N TYR A 285 -28.30 -9.10 10.64
CA TYR A 285 -29.21 -8.10 10.07
C TYR A 285 -29.47 -7.00 11.07
N VAL A 286 -29.49 -5.77 10.55
CA VAL A 286 -29.75 -4.56 11.35
C VAL A 286 -30.65 -3.59 10.62
N ASP A 287 -31.29 -2.73 11.40
CA ASP A 287 -32.06 -1.60 10.87
C ASP A 287 -31.14 -0.45 10.44
N GLY A 288 -31.67 0.40 9.53
CA GLY A 288 -30.96 1.57 9.03
C GLY A 288 -29.93 1.21 7.95
N LYS A 289 -29.33 2.22 7.36
CA LYS A 289 -28.47 2.06 6.18
C LYS A 289 -27.02 1.80 6.57
N ARG A 290 -26.32 0.94 5.78
CA ARG A 290 -24.91 0.60 6.01
C ARG A 290 -24.05 1.01 4.82
N PHE A 291 -22.94 1.68 5.10
CA PHE A 291 -21.86 1.90 4.15
C PHE A 291 -20.61 1.12 4.58
N LYS A 292 -20.03 0.42 3.63
CA LYS A 292 -18.78 -0.34 3.83
C LYS A 292 -17.78 -0.02 2.73
N LEU A 293 -16.60 0.43 3.13
CA LEU A 293 -15.43 0.45 2.27
C LEU A 293 -14.56 -0.76 2.66
N ILE A 294 -14.37 -1.69 1.74
CA ILE A 294 -13.58 -2.91 1.94
C ILE A 294 -12.39 -2.83 0.99
N HIS A 295 -11.21 -2.60 1.53
CA HIS A 295 -9.97 -2.52 0.77
C HIS A 295 -9.16 -3.80 0.99
N LEU A 296 -9.00 -4.58 -0.07
CA LEU A 296 -8.24 -5.81 -0.06
C LEU A 296 -6.93 -5.68 -0.84
N MET A 297 -5.99 -6.55 -0.53
CA MET A 297 -4.69 -6.63 -1.17
C MET A 297 -4.79 -6.74 -2.69
N GLY A 298 -5.88 -7.30 -3.19
CA GLY A 298 -6.09 -7.41 -4.62
C GLY A 298 -4.97 -8.20 -5.30
N ALA A 299 -4.31 -7.56 -6.26
CA ALA A 299 -3.14 -8.07 -6.95
C ALA A 299 -1.85 -7.28 -6.62
N HIS A 300 -1.80 -6.62 -5.46
CA HIS A 300 -0.62 -5.89 -5.00
C HIS A 300 0.55 -6.81 -4.64
N VAL A 301 1.76 -6.39 -4.96
CA VAL A 301 3.00 -7.10 -4.57
C VAL A 301 3.24 -7.03 -3.04
N PRO A 302 3.87 -8.04 -2.44
CA PRO A 302 4.32 -9.30 -3.03
C PRO A 302 3.17 -10.29 -3.24
N PHE A 303 3.26 -11.10 -4.29
CA PHE A 303 2.25 -12.09 -4.62
C PHE A 303 2.36 -13.30 -3.70
N TYR A 304 1.22 -13.82 -3.22
CA TYR A 304 1.20 -14.90 -2.25
C TYR A 304 0.24 -16.04 -2.59
N PHE A 305 -0.75 -15.78 -3.46
CA PHE A 305 -1.92 -16.64 -3.58
C PHE A 305 -2.06 -17.25 -4.97
N ASP A 306 -2.54 -18.50 -5.00
CA ASP A 306 -3.17 -19.05 -6.20
C ASP A 306 -4.61 -18.53 -6.34
N LYS A 307 -5.29 -18.91 -7.42
CA LYS A 307 -6.68 -18.50 -7.67
C LYS A 307 -7.68 -18.98 -6.59
N ASP A 308 -7.36 -20.06 -5.89
CA ASP A 308 -8.19 -20.64 -4.82
C ASP A 308 -7.85 -20.07 -3.42
N VAL A 309 -7.07 -19.00 -3.40
CA VAL A 309 -6.63 -18.24 -2.20
C VAL A 309 -5.68 -19.04 -1.28
N ASN A 310 -5.01 -20.07 -1.81
CA ASN A 310 -3.98 -20.77 -1.05
C ASN A 310 -2.63 -20.05 -1.18
N VAL A 311 -1.85 -20.02 -0.10
CA VAL A 311 -0.49 -19.47 -0.13
C VAL A 311 0.45 -20.41 -0.89
N ILE A 312 1.13 -19.90 -1.93
CA ILE A 312 2.06 -20.64 -2.76
C ILE A 312 3.36 -19.84 -2.96
N ASP A 313 4.48 -20.55 -3.22
CA ASP A 313 5.79 -19.91 -3.39
C ASP A 313 6.00 -19.27 -4.78
N ASP A 314 5.29 -19.75 -5.79
CA ASP A 314 5.36 -19.32 -7.20
C ASP A 314 4.15 -18.49 -7.64
N ALA A 315 3.50 -17.83 -6.70
CA ALA A 315 2.41 -16.89 -7.00
C ALA A 315 2.91 -15.75 -7.88
N ASP A 316 2.08 -15.36 -8.83
CA ASP A 316 2.34 -14.26 -9.73
C ASP A 316 1.17 -13.24 -9.74
N TYR A 317 1.26 -12.27 -10.60
CA TYR A 317 0.26 -11.23 -10.72
C TYR A 317 -1.09 -11.78 -11.19
N TYR A 318 -1.11 -12.71 -12.15
CA TYR A 318 -2.34 -13.28 -12.71
C TYR A 318 -3.05 -14.20 -11.71
N THR A 319 -2.29 -15.03 -10.98
CA THR A 319 -2.86 -15.85 -9.90
C THR A 319 -3.44 -14.98 -8.78
N SER A 320 -2.82 -13.83 -8.50
CA SER A 320 -3.32 -12.87 -7.52
C SER A 320 -4.61 -12.16 -7.96
N ILE A 321 -4.77 -11.86 -9.26
CA ILE A 321 -6.05 -11.40 -9.82
C ILE A 321 -7.12 -12.48 -9.62
N GLY A 322 -6.80 -13.74 -9.95
CA GLY A 322 -7.71 -14.87 -9.74
C GLY A 322 -8.16 -15.01 -8.29
N SER A 323 -7.23 -14.92 -7.33
CA SER A 323 -7.56 -14.95 -5.90
C SER A 323 -8.50 -13.82 -5.49
N SER A 324 -8.29 -12.61 -6.02
CA SER A 324 -9.14 -11.45 -5.74
C SER A 324 -10.57 -11.67 -6.23
N MET A 325 -10.72 -12.28 -7.41
CA MET A 325 -12.05 -12.62 -7.96
C MET A 325 -12.73 -13.71 -7.14
N THR A 326 -12.00 -14.74 -6.70
CA THR A 326 -12.54 -15.79 -5.83
C THR A 326 -13.09 -15.22 -4.54
N VAL A 327 -12.35 -14.33 -3.89
CA VAL A 327 -12.80 -13.63 -2.67
C VAL A 327 -14.04 -12.77 -2.95
N THR A 328 -14.01 -12.02 -4.05
CA THR A 328 -15.12 -11.14 -4.45
C THR A 328 -16.40 -11.96 -4.69
N MET A 329 -16.31 -13.04 -5.46
CA MET A 329 -17.46 -13.91 -5.75
C MET A 329 -18.02 -14.58 -4.49
N ALA A 330 -17.14 -15.04 -3.60
CA ALA A 330 -17.57 -15.62 -2.33
C ALA A 330 -18.38 -14.61 -1.49
N TYR A 331 -17.91 -13.36 -1.45
CA TYR A 331 -18.62 -12.29 -0.77
C TYR A 331 -19.98 -11.97 -1.42
N LEU A 332 -20.02 -11.83 -2.76
CA LEU A 332 -21.27 -11.60 -3.49
C LEU A 332 -22.28 -12.74 -3.29
N ASN A 333 -21.83 -13.99 -3.31
CA ASN A 333 -22.68 -15.16 -3.07
C ASN A 333 -23.24 -15.14 -1.65
N LYS A 334 -22.41 -14.79 -0.66
CA LYS A 334 -22.87 -14.62 0.71
C LYS A 334 -23.98 -13.55 0.84
N LEU A 335 -23.88 -12.44 0.13
CA LEU A 335 -24.94 -11.42 0.08
C LEU A 335 -26.23 -11.94 -0.59
N ARG A 336 -26.11 -12.76 -1.65
CA ARG A 336 -27.25 -13.39 -2.32
C ARG A 336 -27.96 -14.39 -1.40
N GLU A 337 -27.20 -15.27 -0.78
CA GLU A 337 -27.73 -16.26 0.16
C GLU A 337 -28.42 -15.60 1.35
N ALA A 338 -27.91 -14.48 1.82
CA ALA A 338 -28.52 -13.71 2.89
C ALA A 338 -29.71 -12.86 2.43
N GLY A 339 -30.02 -12.78 1.14
CA GLY A 339 -31.12 -11.99 0.59
C GLY A 339 -30.93 -10.47 0.71
N VAL A 340 -29.69 -10.01 0.85
CA VAL A 340 -29.35 -8.56 0.93
C VAL A 340 -28.60 -8.06 -0.32
N TYR A 341 -28.47 -8.87 -1.35
CA TYR A 341 -27.80 -8.50 -2.58
C TYR A 341 -28.59 -7.45 -3.37
N ASP A 342 -29.91 -7.60 -3.50
CA ASP A 342 -30.75 -6.71 -4.31
C ASP A 342 -30.87 -5.31 -3.69
N ASN A 343 -30.89 -5.21 -2.37
CA ASN A 343 -30.92 -3.95 -1.63
C ASN A 343 -29.51 -3.35 -1.38
N SER A 344 -28.51 -3.82 -2.10
CA SER A 344 -27.13 -3.35 -2.03
C SER A 344 -26.70 -2.63 -3.33
N VAL A 345 -26.22 -1.40 -3.21
CA VAL A 345 -25.36 -0.77 -4.22
C VAL A 345 -23.96 -1.32 -4.01
N ILE A 346 -23.35 -1.87 -5.07
CA ILE A 346 -22.02 -2.48 -4.99
C ILE A 346 -21.13 -1.87 -6.08
N ILE A 347 -20.01 -1.34 -5.67
CA ILE A 347 -18.95 -0.88 -6.57
C ILE A 347 -17.73 -1.74 -6.32
N ILE A 348 -17.26 -2.44 -7.36
CA ILE A 348 -15.99 -3.18 -7.33
C ILE A 348 -15.03 -2.42 -8.22
N LEU A 349 -13.93 -1.97 -7.65
CA LEU A 349 -12.95 -1.19 -8.40
C LEU A 349 -11.52 -1.49 -7.94
N SER A 350 -10.56 -1.11 -8.78
CA SER A 350 -9.18 -0.96 -8.35
C SER A 350 -8.82 0.51 -8.21
N ASP A 351 -7.90 0.83 -7.34
CA ASP A 351 -7.38 2.18 -7.13
C ASP A 351 -6.41 2.62 -8.23
N HIS A 352 -5.67 1.68 -8.81
CA HIS A 352 -4.79 1.82 -9.96
C HIS A 352 -4.52 0.44 -10.60
N GLY A 353 -3.89 0.43 -11.78
CA GLY A 353 -3.38 -0.78 -12.41
C GLY A 353 -1.96 -1.14 -11.94
N TYR A 354 -1.36 -2.13 -12.61
CA TYR A 354 0.00 -2.59 -12.33
C TYR A 354 0.95 -2.26 -13.48
N ASN A 355 2.25 -2.09 -13.19
CA ASN A 355 3.26 -1.72 -14.17
C ASN A 355 3.80 -2.98 -14.90
N ILE A 356 2.99 -3.55 -15.80
CA ILE A 356 3.34 -4.69 -16.62
C ILE A 356 3.63 -4.22 -18.05
N GLU A 357 4.48 -4.97 -18.78
CA GLU A 357 4.70 -4.76 -20.21
C GLU A 357 3.53 -5.32 -21.04
N GLY A 358 2.37 -4.66 -20.99
CA GLY A 358 1.19 -4.96 -21.80
C GLY A 358 1.00 -4.00 -22.98
N GLU A 359 -0.04 -4.21 -23.78
CA GLU A 359 -0.39 -3.32 -24.90
C GLU A 359 -0.76 -1.91 -24.40
N ALA A 360 -1.44 -1.80 -23.26
CA ALA A 360 -1.76 -0.52 -22.61
C ALA A 360 -0.50 0.27 -22.27
N VAL A 361 0.54 -0.39 -21.75
CA VAL A 361 1.86 0.24 -21.49
C VAL A 361 2.50 0.72 -22.77
N LYS A 362 2.41 -0.04 -23.88
CA LYS A 362 2.96 0.37 -25.17
C LYS A 362 2.21 1.57 -25.77
N VAL A 363 0.90 1.65 -25.57
CA VAL A 363 0.10 2.82 -25.95
C VAL A 363 0.44 4.02 -25.09
N ALA A 364 0.55 3.85 -23.78
CA ALA A 364 0.93 4.88 -22.84
C ALA A 364 2.32 5.46 -23.09
N GLN A 365 3.28 4.62 -23.47
CA GLN A 365 4.63 5.07 -23.86
C GLN A 365 4.65 5.94 -25.13
N LYS A 366 3.63 5.87 -25.98
CA LYS A 366 3.46 6.75 -27.13
C LYS A 366 2.81 8.10 -26.77
N ASN A 367 1.95 8.08 -25.74
CA ASN A 367 1.29 9.27 -25.23
C ASN A 367 2.02 9.65 -23.92
N GLU A 368 2.93 10.60 -23.97
CA GLU A 368 3.84 10.98 -22.88
C GLU A 368 3.18 11.26 -21.50
N ASN A 369 1.85 11.19 -21.40
CA ASN A 369 1.06 11.53 -20.21
C ASN A 369 0.31 10.34 -19.58
N GLU A 370 0.36 9.15 -20.15
CA GLU A 370 -0.31 7.96 -19.61
C GLU A 370 0.71 6.96 -19.06
N THR A 371 0.44 6.41 -17.89
CA THR A 371 1.22 5.30 -17.32
C THR A 371 0.37 4.04 -17.35
N GLY A 372 0.97 2.86 -17.59
CA GLY A 372 0.28 1.58 -17.57
C GLY A 372 -0.42 1.25 -16.24
N ARG A 373 -0.14 2.03 -15.19
CA ARG A 373 -0.79 1.89 -13.88
C ARG A 373 -2.13 2.64 -13.76
N GLN A 374 -2.62 3.29 -14.79
CA GLN A 374 -3.83 4.12 -14.74
C GLN A 374 -5.08 3.46 -15.32
N HIS A 375 -5.04 2.17 -15.64
CA HIS A 375 -6.18 1.42 -16.17
C HIS A 375 -6.72 0.41 -15.14
N PRO A 376 -7.50 0.88 -14.13
CA PRO A 376 -8.12 0.03 -13.13
C PRO A 376 -9.41 -0.59 -13.65
N ILE A 377 -9.83 -1.70 -13.04
CA ILE A 377 -11.19 -2.23 -13.24
C ILE A 377 -12.23 -1.35 -12.53
N LEU A 378 -13.45 -1.31 -13.09
CA LEU A 378 -14.61 -0.68 -12.46
C LEU A 378 -15.89 -1.40 -12.85
N PHE A 379 -16.54 -2.01 -11.85
CA PHE A 379 -17.87 -2.61 -11.95
C PHE A 379 -18.82 -1.90 -11.01
N VAL A 380 -20.04 -1.64 -11.46
CA VAL A 380 -21.08 -0.99 -10.63
C VAL A 380 -22.38 -1.77 -10.75
N LYS A 381 -23.01 -2.05 -9.61
CA LYS A 381 -24.36 -2.57 -9.49
C LYS A 381 -25.21 -1.61 -8.65
N GLY A 382 -26.34 -1.20 -9.15
CA GLY A 382 -27.34 -0.38 -8.44
C GLY A 382 -28.32 -1.22 -7.62
N LEU A 383 -29.30 -0.56 -7.03
CA LEU A 383 -30.37 -1.21 -6.27
C LEU A 383 -31.34 -1.94 -7.21
N ASN A 384 -31.68 -3.19 -6.88
CA ASN A 384 -32.65 -4.00 -7.62
C ASN A 384 -32.38 -4.12 -9.13
N GLU A 385 -31.12 -4.00 -9.54
CA GLU A 385 -30.74 -4.28 -10.92
C GLU A 385 -30.88 -5.77 -11.21
N SER A 386 -31.31 -6.09 -12.45
CA SER A 386 -31.47 -7.45 -12.93
C SER A 386 -31.26 -7.51 -14.44
N HIS A 387 -30.03 -7.83 -14.84
CA HIS A 387 -29.59 -7.92 -16.23
C HIS A 387 -28.31 -8.74 -16.35
N ASP A 388 -28.00 -9.23 -17.52
CA ASP A 388 -26.71 -9.84 -17.82
C ASP A 388 -25.60 -8.77 -17.65
N LEU A 389 -24.34 -9.22 -17.47
CA LEU A 389 -23.21 -8.30 -17.42
C LEU A 389 -23.21 -7.36 -18.63
N GLN A 390 -23.20 -6.06 -18.37
CA GLN A 390 -23.13 -5.03 -19.40
C GLN A 390 -21.73 -4.42 -19.46
N VAL A 391 -21.32 -3.99 -20.65
CA VAL A 391 -20.08 -3.26 -20.87
C VAL A 391 -20.42 -1.87 -21.42
N SER A 392 -19.91 -0.82 -20.77
CA SER A 392 -20.19 0.58 -21.11
C SER A 392 -18.93 1.32 -21.57
#